data_79b3a98da05f980af452265304789ca6
#
_entry.id   79b3a98da05f980af452265304789ca6
#
_cell.length_a   1.000
_cell.length_b   1.000
_cell.length_c   1.000
_cell.angle_alpha   90.00
_cell.angle_beta   90.00
_cell.angle_gamma   90.00
#
_symmetry.space_group_name_H-M   'P 1'
#
loop_
_entity.id
_entity.type
_entity.pdbx_description
1 polymer ?
#
loop_
_entity_poly.entity_id
_entity_poly.type
_entity_poly.pdbx_seq_one_letter_code
_entity_poly.pdbx_strand_id
1 'polypeptide(L)'
;MWKYDLLEELIQEAEACDRKLSTGVTKMSEDEAILVFSRLVLQGKIREAVRFLTNRSVSGGILKPDDDAGKGKTVNEVLEAKHPPPLDTVSEAFITADLPTLVDLDITEAHILKSAKHLSGGAGISALDASQWQVILLKHGGASEDLRSALALLTMRLANTIVKWDDIRALKAKKLIALDKCPGIRPIGIGDVADRLCAKVMIDITGDDVQAECLTNQLCSGIKSGIEGSIHAFRAMFDELSNDGWGLLLIDASNTFNSVNS
;
A
#
# COMPACT_ATOMS: atom_id res chain seq x y z
N MET A 1 10.55 13.39 26.73
CA MET A 1 9.88 12.17 27.24
C MET A 1 10.51 10.92 26.63
N TRP A 2 10.39 10.64 25.35
CA TRP A 2 11.00 9.45 24.73
C TRP A 2 12.50 9.25 25.07
N LYS A 3 13.32 10.33 25.06
CA LYS A 3 14.77 10.28 25.39
C LYS A 3 15.07 9.98 26.87
N TYR A 4 14.07 10.04 27.75
CA TYR A 4 14.24 9.89 29.20
C TYR A 4 13.47 8.69 29.78
N ASP A 5 13.10 7.75 28.94
CA ASP A 5 12.34 6.54 29.30
C ASP A 5 10.98 6.80 29.99
N LEU A 6 10.40 7.98 29.73
CA LEU A 6 9.08 8.38 30.24
C LEU A 6 7.95 7.92 29.32
N LEU A 7 8.02 6.66 28.88
CA LEU A 7 7.08 6.11 27.91
C LEU A 7 5.64 6.04 28.46
N GLU A 8 5.51 5.68 29.73
CA GLU A 8 4.19 5.60 30.39
C GLU A 8 3.53 6.96 30.50
N GLU A 9 4.27 8.02 30.85
CA GLU A 9 3.76 9.39 30.87
C GLU A 9 3.32 9.85 29.47
N LEU A 10 4.09 9.51 28.45
CA LEU A 10 3.76 9.82 27.06
C LEU A 10 2.46 9.14 26.63
N ILE A 11 2.27 7.87 27.01
CA ILE A 11 1.03 7.12 26.72
C ILE A 11 -0.15 7.75 27.43
N GLN A 12 -0.01 8.09 28.72
CA GLN A 12 -1.08 8.75 29.49
C GLN A 12 -1.47 10.12 28.90
N GLU A 13 -0.48 10.89 28.43
CA GLU A 13 -0.74 12.17 27.79
C GLU A 13 -1.45 11.97 26.44
N ALA A 14 -1.04 10.98 25.65
CA ALA A 14 -1.68 10.61 24.39
C ALA A 14 -3.14 10.20 24.61
N GLU A 15 -3.42 9.34 25.59
CA GLU A 15 -4.78 8.93 25.95
C GLU A 15 -5.63 10.10 26.46
N ALA A 16 -5.02 11.03 27.20
CA ALA A 16 -5.71 12.23 27.67
C ALA A 16 -6.04 13.19 26.50
N CYS A 17 -5.19 13.27 25.49
CA CYS A 17 -5.46 13.99 24.27
C CYS A 17 -6.56 13.32 23.44
N ASP A 18 -6.51 11.99 23.29
CA ASP A 18 -7.51 11.21 22.54
C ASP A 18 -8.90 11.37 23.15
N ARG A 19 -9.02 11.33 24.49
CA ARG A 19 -10.28 11.58 25.20
C ARG A 19 -10.87 12.99 24.98
N LYS A 20 -10.02 13.96 24.62
CA LYS A 20 -10.45 15.34 24.30
C LYS A 20 -10.88 15.50 22.85
N LEU A 21 -10.49 14.56 21.96
CA LEU A 21 -10.92 14.57 20.57
C LEU A 21 -12.42 14.28 20.52
N SER A 22 -13.20 15.22 19.98
CA SER A 22 -14.63 14.97 19.80
C SER A 22 -14.82 13.86 18.78
N THR A 23 -15.44 12.77 19.20
CA THR A 23 -15.86 11.66 18.32
C THR A 23 -17.05 12.02 17.43
N GLY A 24 -17.49 13.26 17.45
CA GLY A 24 -18.59 13.77 16.67
C GLY A 24 -18.24 13.86 15.19
N VAL A 25 -18.57 12.82 14.44
CA VAL A 25 -18.78 12.96 13.00
C VAL A 25 -19.95 13.91 12.83
N THR A 26 -19.66 15.18 12.61
CA THR A 26 -20.69 16.16 12.21
C THR A 26 -21.30 15.64 10.92
N LYS A 27 -22.55 15.19 10.99
CA LYS A 27 -23.26 14.77 9.79
C LYS A 27 -23.41 16.02 8.93
N MET A 28 -22.64 16.09 7.87
CA MET A 28 -22.72 17.14 6.87
C MET A 28 -24.14 17.13 6.27
N SER A 29 -24.78 18.29 6.17
CA SER A 29 -26.09 18.42 5.52
C SER A 29 -26.01 18.10 4.02
N GLU A 30 -27.15 17.86 3.39
CA GLU A 30 -27.20 17.64 1.93
C GLU A 30 -26.68 18.87 1.16
N ASP A 31 -27.04 20.06 1.57
CA ASP A 31 -26.61 21.30 0.92
C ASP A 31 -25.09 21.49 1.00
N GLU A 32 -24.50 21.22 2.17
CA GLU A 32 -23.05 21.25 2.32
C GLU A 32 -22.36 20.20 1.43
N ALA A 33 -22.96 19.03 1.29
CA ALA A 33 -22.45 17.98 0.43
C ALA A 33 -22.50 18.36 -1.05
N ILE A 34 -23.58 18.99 -1.50
CA ILE A 34 -23.71 19.50 -2.85
C ILE A 34 -22.65 20.56 -3.13
N LEU A 35 -22.41 21.46 -2.17
CA LEU A 35 -21.36 22.48 -2.29
C LEU A 35 -19.95 21.87 -2.41
N VAL A 36 -19.63 20.87 -1.59
CA VAL A 36 -18.33 20.17 -1.64
C VAL A 36 -18.18 19.44 -2.97
N PHE A 37 -19.19 18.69 -3.38
CA PHE A 37 -19.18 17.98 -4.66
C PHE A 37 -18.99 18.92 -5.84
N SER A 38 -19.81 19.99 -5.91
CA SER A 38 -19.74 20.98 -6.97
C SER A 38 -18.38 21.66 -7.04
N ARG A 39 -17.77 21.97 -5.88
CA ARG A 39 -16.42 22.55 -5.82
C ARG A 39 -15.39 21.60 -6.41
N LEU A 40 -15.43 20.33 -6.06
CA LEU A 40 -14.50 19.31 -6.58
C LEU A 40 -14.63 19.16 -8.09
N VAL A 41 -15.88 19.15 -8.62
CA VAL A 41 -16.15 19.08 -10.06
C VAL A 41 -15.61 20.33 -10.77
N LEU A 42 -15.90 21.51 -10.26
CA LEU A 42 -15.41 22.77 -10.84
C LEU A 42 -13.89 22.90 -10.82
N GLN A 43 -13.21 22.25 -9.86
CA GLN A 43 -11.74 22.16 -9.83
C GLN A 43 -11.17 21.08 -10.76
N GLY A 44 -11.99 20.37 -11.52
CA GLY A 44 -11.57 19.25 -12.36
C GLY A 44 -11.20 17.97 -11.57
N LYS A 45 -11.45 17.92 -10.27
CA LYS A 45 -11.15 16.80 -9.38
C LYS A 45 -12.25 15.73 -9.42
N ILE A 46 -12.55 15.23 -10.62
CA ILE A 46 -13.69 14.33 -10.84
C ILE A 46 -13.58 13.04 -10.01
N ARG A 47 -12.39 12.45 -9.91
CA ARG A 47 -12.19 11.23 -9.10
C ARG A 47 -12.50 11.47 -7.61
N GLU A 48 -12.11 12.62 -7.08
CA GLU A 48 -12.37 13.00 -5.68
C GLU A 48 -13.87 13.26 -5.47
N ALA A 49 -14.51 13.92 -6.41
CA ALA A 49 -15.96 14.15 -6.38
C ALA A 49 -16.76 12.83 -6.37
N VAL A 50 -16.41 11.88 -7.23
CA VAL A 50 -17.04 10.56 -7.27
C VAL A 50 -16.79 9.81 -5.96
N ARG A 51 -15.56 9.79 -5.45
CA ARG A 51 -15.24 9.16 -4.15
C ARG A 51 -16.03 9.79 -3.01
N PHE A 52 -16.18 11.10 -2.99
CA PHE A 52 -16.95 11.81 -1.98
C PHE A 52 -18.40 11.32 -1.94
N LEU A 53 -19.05 11.17 -3.09
CA LEU A 53 -20.42 10.62 -3.18
C LEU A 53 -20.47 9.16 -2.75
N THR A 54 -19.57 8.32 -3.27
CA THR A 54 -19.50 6.90 -2.94
C THR A 54 -19.28 6.66 -1.45
N ASN A 55 -18.38 7.43 -0.83
CA ASN A 55 -18.12 7.32 0.60
C ASN A 55 -19.34 7.72 1.46
N ARG A 56 -20.17 8.64 0.99
CA ARG A 56 -21.39 9.05 1.70
C ARG A 56 -22.52 8.05 1.55
N SER A 57 -22.73 7.52 0.35
CA SER A 57 -23.90 6.68 0.04
C SER A 57 -23.72 5.21 0.41
N VAL A 58 -22.51 4.68 0.29
CA VAL A 58 -22.22 3.23 0.43
C VAL A 58 -20.94 2.94 1.23
N SER A 59 -20.54 3.82 2.12
CA SER A 59 -19.29 3.65 2.90
C SER A 59 -18.06 3.38 2.03
N GLY A 60 -18.04 3.86 0.78
CA GLY A 60 -16.95 3.60 -0.17
C GLY A 60 -16.85 2.15 -0.64
N GLY A 61 -17.90 1.36 -0.45
CA GLY A 61 -17.89 -0.08 -0.73
C GLY A 61 -17.13 -0.90 0.32
N ILE A 62 -16.80 -0.32 1.47
CA ILE A 62 -16.20 -1.03 2.60
C ILE A 62 -17.29 -1.81 3.32
N LEU A 63 -17.10 -3.13 3.42
CA LEU A 63 -17.97 -4.04 4.14
C LEU A 63 -17.48 -4.21 5.59
N LYS A 64 -18.42 -4.40 6.51
CA LYS A 64 -18.10 -4.70 7.91
C LYS A 64 -17.84 -6.20 8.08
N PRO A 65 -17.03 -6.61 9.08
CA PRO A 65 -16.74 -8.03 9.32
C PRO A 65 -17.98 -8.93 9.46
N ASP A 66 -19.04 -8.39 10.08
CA ASP A 66 -20.29 -9.13 10.38
C ASP A 66 -21.35 -9.02 9.27
N ASP A 67 -21.09 -8.26 8.20
CA ASP A 67 -22.02 -8.15 7.08
C ASP A 67 -22.15 -9.51 6.37
N ASP A 68 -23.34 -9.77 5.79
CA ASP A 68 -23.59 -10.97 4.99
C ASP A 68 -22.81 -10.90 3.66
N ALA A 69 -21.89 -11.83 3.48
CA ALA A 69 -21.11 -11.98 2.25
C ALA A 69 -21.80 -12.88 1.21
N GLY A 70 -23.01 -13.33 1.48
CA GLY A 70 -23.75 -14.30 0.69
C GLY A 70 -23.36 -15.76 0.97
N LYS A 71 -24.24 -16.67 0.58
CA LYS A 71 -24.09 -18.13 0.83
C LYS A 71 -24.00 -18.50 2.32
N GLY A 72 -24.58 -17.69 3.21
CA GLY A 72 -24.60 -17.93 4.66
C GLY A 72 -23.25 -17.74 5.34
N LYS A 73 -22.35 -16.96 4.74
CA LYS A 73 -21.04 -16.61 5.31
C LYS A 73 -20.95 -15.14 5.65
N THR A 74 -20.25 -14.81 6.71
CA THR A 74 -19.88 -13.43 7.04
C THR A 74 -18.71 -12.95 6.19
N VAL A 75 -18.55 -11.63 6.10
CA VAL A 75 -17.37 -11.02 5.44
C VAL A 75 -16.07 -11.51 6.07
N ASN A 76 -16.03 -11.64 7.40
CA ASN A 76 -14.84 -12.13 8.10
C ASN A 76 -14.45 -13.55 7.68
N GLU A 77 -15.41 -14.47 7.63
CA GLU A 77 -15.17 -15.87 7.19
C GLU A 77 -14.65 -15.94 5.75
N VAL A 78 -15.13 -15.05 4.87
CA VAL A 78 -14.63 -14.96 3.49
C VAL A 78 -13.22 -14.39 3.44
N LEU A 79 -12.90 -13.40 4.28
CA LEU A 79 -11.55 -12.85 4.37
C LEU A 79 -10.55 -13.89 4.90
N GLU A 80 -10.90 -14.64 5.93
CA GLU A 80 -10.08 -15.72 6.49
C GLU A 80 -9.81 -16.80 5.43
N ALA A 81 -10.84 -17.22 4.71
CA ALA A 81 -10.69 -18.20 3.64
C ALA A 81 -9.79 -17.73 2.48
N LYS A 82 -9.68 -16.40 2.29
CA LYS A 82 -8.80 -15.81 1.28
C LYS A 82 -7.35 -15.62 1.75
N HIS A 83 -7.08 -15.83 3.03
CA HIS A 83 -5.75 -15.77 3.63
C HIS A 83 -5.42 -17.14 4.24
N PRO A 84 -5.15 -18.15 3.40
CA PRO A 84 -4.82 -19.47 3.90
C PRO A 84 -3.54 -19.43 4.74
N PRO A 85 -3.38 -20.33 5.71
CA PRO A 85 -2.13 -20.45 6.44
C PRO A 85 -0.99 -20.74 5.45
N PRO A 86 0.25 -20.30 5.77
CA PRO A 86 1.40 -20.58 4.93
C PRO A 86 1.57 -22.10 4.78
N LEU A 87 1.82 -22.54 3.56
CA LEU A 87 2.17 -23.92 3.27
C LEU A 87 3.69 -24.08 3.46
N ASP A 88 4.11 -25.27 3.86
CA ASP A 88 5.52 -25.60 3.89
C ASP A 88 6.12 -25.41 2.49
N THR A 89 7.18 -24.63 2.42
CA THR A 89 7.88 -24.39 1.16
C THR A 89 8.65 -25.66 0.78
N VAL A 90 8.37 -26.16 -0.42
CA VAL A 90 9.17 -27.24 -0.99
C VAL A 90 10.53 -26.64 -1.38
N SER A 91 11.60 -27.09 -0.74
CA SER A 91 12.97 -26.57 -0.99
C SER A 91 13.38 -26.65 -2.46
N GLU A 92 12.82 -27.60 -3.21
CA GLU A 92 13.03 -27.79 -4.65
C GLU A 92 12.35 -26.71 -5.51
N ALA A 93 11.42 -25.95 -4.95
CA ALA A 93 10.74 -24.85 -5.66
C ALA A 93 11.61 -23.58 -5.74
N PHE A 94 12.67 -23.49 -4.93
CA PHE A 94 13.59 -22.38 -4.99
C PHE A 94 14.55 -22.55 -6.16
N ILE A 95 14.59 -21.54 -7.02
CA ILE A 95 15.58 -21.45 -8.08
C ILE A 95 16.95 -21.33 -7.41
N THR A 96 17.78 -22.36 -7.56
CA THR A 96 19.17 -22.39 -7.08
C THR A 96 20.12 -21.74 -8.08
N ALA A 97 19.62 -20.89 -8.98
CA ALA A 97 20.45 -20.10 -9.85
C ALA A 97 21.34 -19.16 -9.02
N ASP A 98 22.55 -18.90 -9.49
CA ASP A 98 23.44 -17.94 -8.85
C ASP A 98 22.71 -16.61 -8.71
N LEU A 99 22.44 -16.23 -7.46
CA LEU A 99 21.85 -14.92 -7.19
C LEU A 99 22.89 -13.84 -7.58
N PRO A 100 22.45 -12.73 -8.17
CA PRO A 100 23.35 -11.63 -8.47
C PRO A 100 24.01 -11.14 -7.19
N THR A 101 25.23 -10.62 -7.30
CA THR A 101 25.92 -10.00 -6.16
C THR A 101 25.07 -8.85 -5.64
N LEU A 102 24.64 -8.97 -4.38
CA LEU A 102 23.88 -7.91 -3.73
C LEU A 102 24.84 -6.76 -3.40
N VAL A 103 24.44 -5.55 -3.77
CA VAL A 103 25.13 -4.32 -3.41
C VAL A 103 24.36 -3.62 -2.31
N ASP A 104 25.05 -3.24 -1.24
CA ASP A 104 24.44 -2.52 -0.15
C ASP A 104 23.90 -1.16 -0.60
N LEU A 105 22.68 -0.85 -0.21
CA LEU A 105 22.05 0.43 -0.49
C LEU A 105 22.51 1.48 0.54
N ASP A 106 23.00 2.61 0.06
CA ASP A 106 23.26 3.78 0.91
C ASP A 106 21.99 4.64 0.99
N ILE A 107 21.33 4.60 2.13
CA ILE A 107 20.06 5.29 2.38
C ILE A 107 20.28 6.42 3.36
N THR A 108 20.07 7.65 2.90
CA THR A 108 20.32 8.86 3.65
C THR A 108 19.01 9.56 4.06
N GLU A 109 19.12 10.51 4.98
CA GLU A 109 18.03 11.40 5.38
C GLU A 109 17.38 12.11 4.18
N ALA A 110 18.17 12.50 3.18
CA ALA A 110 17.69 13.15 1.97
C ALA A 110 16.74 12.26 1.14
N HIS A 111 16.97 10.96 1.10
CA HIS A 111 16.07 10.00 0.44
C HIS A 111 14.72 9.93 1.16
N ILE A 112 14.73 9.89 2.49
CA ILE A 112 13.49 9.95 3.30
C ILE A 112 12.76 11.26 3.08
N LEU A 113 13.48 12.40 3.10
CA LEU A 113 12.91 13.73 2.86
C LEU A 113 12.22 13.82 1.48
N LYS A 114 12.87 13.32 0.45
CA LYS A 114 12.32 13.27 -0.92
C LYS A 114 11.03 12.47 -0.97
N SER A 115 11.04 11.26 -0.43
CA SER A 115 9.88 10.35 -0.44
C SER A 115 8.76 10.87 0.46
N ALA A 116 9.07 11.49 1.61
CA ALA A 116 8.08 12.08 2.52
C ALA A 116 7.22 13.17 1.86
N LYS A 117 7.80 13.99 0.98
CA LYS A 117 7.07 15.03 0.23
C LYS A 117 5.96 14.48 -0.65
N HIS A 118 6.07 13.23 -1.06
CA HIS A 118 5.15 12.55 -1.99
C HIS A 118 4.38 11.40 -1.34
N LEU A 119 4.35 11.34 -0.01
CA LEU A 119 3.53 10.38 0.71
C LEU A 119 2.05 10.59 0.42
N SER A 120 1.32 9.49 0.27
CA SER A 120 -0.12 9.50 0.07
C SER A 120 -0.76 8.22 0.61
N GLY A 121 -2.05 8.27 0.84
CA GLY A 121 -2.85 7.12 1.23
C GLY A 121 -3.28 7.14 2.70
N GLY A 122 -4.21 6.24 3.03
CA GLY A 122 -4.82 6.15 4.35
C GLY A 122 -3.93 5.55 5.42
N ALA A 123 -4.40 5.63 6.66
CA ALA A 123 -3.74 5.08 7.83
C ALA A 123 -3.74 3.54 7.83
N GLY A 124 -2.62 2.95 8.23
CA GLY A 124 -2.50 1.55 8.56
C GLY A 124 -2.97 1.25 9.99
N ILE A 125 -2.26 0.37 10.68
CA ILE A 125 -2.58 -0.04 12.06
C ILE A 125 -2.29 1.08 13.06
N SER A 126 -1.25 1.90 12.83
CA SER A 126 -0.92 3.03 13.71
C SER A 126 -1.98 4.14 13.73
N ALA A 127 -3.00 4.06 12.87
CA ALA A 127 -4.03 5.07 12.67
C ALA A 127 -3.52 6.45 12.19
N LEU A 128 -2.20 6.59 11.93
CA LEU A 128 -1.62 7.78 11.32
C LEU A 128 -1.64 7.68 9.80
N ASP A 129 -2.25 8.63 9.14
CA ASP A 129 -2.27 8.71 7.68
C ASP A 129 -1.03 9.41 7.10
N ALA A 130 -0.92 9.41 5.78
CA ALA A 130 0.22 10.00 5.09
C ALA A 130 0.34 11.51 5.32
N SER A 131 -0.77 12.24 5.51
CA SER A 131 -0.74 13.69 5.73
C SER A 131 -0.20 14.03 7.12
N GLN A 132 -0.58 13.25 8.12
CA GLN A 132 -0.06 13.36 9.49
C GLN A 132 1.44 13.02 9.52
N TRP A 133 1.86 11.95 8.85
CA TRP A 133 3.26 11.61 8.71
C TRP A 133 4.07 12.71 7.99
N GLN A 134 3.52 13.35 6.96
CA GLN A 134 4.16 14.51 6.32
C GLN A 134 4.37 15.66 7.29
N VAL A 135 3.41 15.95 8.16
CA VAL A 135 3.58 16.99 9.19
C VAL A 135 4.73 16.63 10.12
N ILE A 136 4.75 15.40 10.66
CA ILE A 136 5.78 14.92 11.58
C ILE A 136 7.17 14.95 10.91
N LEU A 137 7.26 14.54 9.65
CA LEU A 137 8.53 14.43 8.94
C LEU A 137 9.06 15.77 8.38
N LEU A 138 8.19 16.78 8.17
CA LEU A 138 8.57 17.97 7.42
C LEU A 138 8.43 19.29 8.19
N LYS A 139 7.66 19.34 9.28
CA LYS A 139 7.25 20.63 9.87
C LYS A 139 7.76 20.90 11.28
N HIS A 140 8.54 19.99 11.88
CA HIS A 140 9.02 20.14 13.26
C HIS A 140 10.54 20.42 13.34
N GLY A 141 11.13 21.04 12.33
CA GLY A 141 12.54 21.45 12.34
C GLY A 141 13.50 20.30 12.63
N GLY A 142 14.39 20.49 13.61
CA GLY A 142 15.38 19.47 14.00
C GLY A 142 14.79 18.13 14.44
N ALA A 143 13.63 18.12 15.11
CA ALA A 143 12.96 16.87 15.47
C ALA A 143 12.50 16.07 14.24
N SER A 144 12.05 16.74 13.17
CA SER A 144 11.77 16.07 11.91
C SER A 144 13.03 15.52 11.25
N GLU A 145 14.14 16.24 11.34
CA GLU A 145 15.43 15.79 10.79
C GLU A 145 15.97 14.58 11.55
N ASP A 146 15.94 14.60 12.88
CA ASP A 146 16.32 13.46 13.73
C ASP A 146 15.48 12.21 13.37
N LEU A 147 14.18 12.38 13.21
CA LEU A 147 13.28 11.27 12.84
C LEU A 147 13.58 10.74 11.43
N ARG A 148 13.80 11.62 10.44
CA ARG A 148 14.19 11.20 9.09
C ARG A 148 15.50 10.45 9.09
N SER A 149 16.47 10.90 9.88
CA SER A 149 17.77 10.21 10.04
C SER A 149 17.59 8.81 10.65
N ALA A 150 16.76 8.70 11.68
CA ALA A 150 16.44 7.40 12.29
C ALA A 150 15.73 6.45 11.31
N LEU A 151 14.79 6.97 10.51
CA LEU A 151 14.10 6.20 9.47
C LEU A 151 15.05 5.80 8.33
N ALA A 152 16.04 6.63 7.98
CA ALA A 152 17.05 6.27 6.99
C ALA A 152 17.89 5.07 7.48
N LEU A 153 18.35 5.09 8.74
CA LEU A 153 19.07 3.97 9.35
C LEU A 153 18.21 2.69 9.40
N LEU A 154 16.94 2.81 9.80
CA LEU A 154 16.01 1.66 9.80
C LEU A 154 15.84 1.09 8.39
N THR A 155 15.60 1.96 7.41
CA THR A 155 15.40 1.54 6.03
C THR A 155 16.64 0.88 5.45
N MET A 156 17.82 1.45 5.71
CA MET A 156 19.11 0.89 5.30
C MET A 156 19.33 -0.50 5.92
N ARG A 157 19.01 -0.67 7.21
CA ARG A 157 19.11 -1.97 7.88
C ARG A 157 18.14 -3.00 7.26
N LEU A 158 16.90 -2.60 6.98
CA LEU A 158 15.90 -3.48 6.35
C LEU A 158 16.30 -3.87 4.92
N ALA A 159 17.02 -2.99 4.21
CA ALA A 159 17.47 -3.25 2.84
C ALA A 159 18.69 -4.17 2.78
N ASN A 160 19.66 -4.00 3.72
CA ASN A 160 20.98 -4.59 3.59
C ASN A 160 21.22 -5.78 4.53
N THR A 161 20.28 -6.08 5.44
CA THR A 161 20.50 -7.17 6.41
C THR A 161 19.28 -8.08 6.50
N ILE A 162 19.54 -9.35 6.78
CA ILE A 162 18.48 -10.30 7.12
C ILE A 162 17.99 -9.97 8.54
N VAL A 163 16.74 -9.58 8.65
CA VAL A 163 16.08 -9.24 9.92
C VAL A 163 15.15 -10.37 10.32
N LYS A 164 15.16 -10.76 11.61
CA LYS A 164 14.24 -11.79 12.11
C LYS A 164 12.80 -11.32 12.00
N TRP A 165 11.92 -12.22 11.62
CA TRP A 165 10.49 -11.91 11.48
C TRP A 165 9.88 -11.32 12.74
N ASP A 166 10.21 -11.86 13.92
CA ASP A 166 9.68 -11.39 15.19
C ASP A 166 10.02 -9.92 15.49
N ASP A 167 11.16 -9.42 14.97
CA ASP A 167 11.59 -8.04 15.16
C ASP A 167 10.84 -7.05 14.27
N ILE A 168 10.28 -7.51 13.14
CA ILE A 168 9.63 -6.65 12.14
C ILE A 168 8.14 -6.91 11.94
N ARG A 169 7.59 -7.98 12.52
CA ARG A 169 6.18 -8.38 12.31
C ARG A 169 5.18 -7.25 12.60
N ALA A 170 5.43 -6.43 13.62
CA ALA A 170 4.58 -5.30 13.95
C ALA A 170 4.62 -4.20 12.86
N LEU A 171 5.79 -3.94 12.28
CA LEU A 171 5.94 -2.99 11.16
C LEU A 171 5.25 -3.51 9.90
N LYS A 172 5.29 -4.83 9.66
CA LYS A 172 4.70 -5.48 8.49
C LYS A 172 3.22 -5.80 8.63
N ALA A 173 2.66 -5.65 9.82
CA ALA A 173 1.24 -5.85 10.05
C ALA A 173 0.39 -4.89 9.21
N LYS A 174 -0.72 -5.37 8.67
CA LYS A 174 -1.60 -4.59 7.78
C LYS A 174 -3.01 -4.51 8.34
N LYS A 175 -3.63 -3.36 8.18
CA LYS A 175 -5.06 -3.20 8.43
C LYS A 175 -5.82 -3.82 7.25
N LEU A 176 -6.53 -4.91 7.50
CA LEU A 176 -7.32 -5.56 6.47
C LEU A 176 -8.70 -4.89 6.36
N ILE A 177 -9.07 -4.53 5.14
CA ILE A 177 -10.41 -4.05 4.81
C ILE A 177 -11.02 -4.90 3.69
N ALA A 178 -12.32 -5.08 3.74
CA ALA A 178 -13.09 -5.77 2.72
C ALA A 178 -13.77 -4.75 1.81
N LEU A 179 -13.50 -4.83 0.51
CA LEU A 179 -14.22 -4.05 -0.49
C LEU A 179 -15.22 -4.94 -1.23
N ASP A 180 -16.43 -4.40 -1.44
CA ASP A 180 -17.41 -5.00 -2.32
C ASP A 180 -16.89 -5.01 -3.77
N LYS A 181 -16.89 -6.19 -4.39
CA LYS A 181 -16.45 -6.38 -5.78
C LYS A 181 -17.60 -6.68 -6.74
N CYS A 182 -18.77 -6.98 -6.21
CA CYS A 182 -19.98 -7.37 -6.89
C CYS A 182 -19.77 -8.16 -8.23
N PRO A 183 -19.75 -9.50 -8.24
CA PRO A 183 -19.94 -10.35 -7.06
C PRO A 183 -18.63 -10.59 -6.30
N GLY A 184 -18.75 -10.70 -4.97
CA GLY A 184 -17.68 -11.14 -4.08
C GLY A 184 -16.99 -10.02 -3.31
N ILE A 185 -15.92 -10.40 -2.61
CA ILE A 185 -15.18 -9.51 -1.71
C ILE A 185 -13.73 -9.45 -2.16
N ARG A 186 -13.18 -8.23 -2.21
CA ARG A 186 -11.76 -7.99 -2.42
C ARG A 186 -11.10 -7.61 -1.10
N PRO A 187 -10.20 -8.44 -0.55
CA PRO A 187 -9.40 -8.06 0.60
C PRO A 187 -8.36 -7.01 0.19
N ILE A 188 -8.22 -5.98 1.00
CA ILE A 188 -7.18 -4.96 0.82
C ILE A 188 -6.43 -4.80 2.14
N GLY A 189 -5.14 -5.14 2.13
CA GLY A 189 -4.24 -4.90 3.25
C GLY A 189 -3.63 -3.50 3.17
N ILE A 190 -3.92 -2.65 4.14
CA ILE A 190 -3.32 -1.32 4.25
C ILE A 190 -2.13 -1.42 5.19
N GLY A 191 -0.92 -1.36 4.62
CA GLY A 191 0.32 -1.29 5.40
C GLY A 191 0.48 0.04 6.11
N ASP A 192 1.23 0.03 7.19
CA ASP A 192 1.55 1.26 7.92
C ASP A 192 2.31 2.26 7.04
N VAL A 193 2.14 3.55 7.32
CA VAL A 193 2.79 4.60 6.52
C VAL A 193 4.30 4.54 6.64
N ALA A 194 4.82 4.18 7.82
CA ALA A 194 6.26 4.00 8.02
C ALA A 194 6.83 2.87 7.14
N ASP A 195 6.15 1.71 7.07
CA ASP A 195 6.54 0.60 6.19
C ASP A 195 6.49 1.01 4.71
N ARG A 196 5.42 1.70 4.31
CA ARG A 196 5.27 2.21 2.94
C ARG A 196 6.32 3.24 2.57
N LEU A 197 6.74 4.08 3.52
CA LEU A 197 7.82 5.04 3.31
C LEU A 197 9.15 4.33 3.09
N CYS A 198 9.50 3.35 3.93
CA CYS A 198 10.70 2.55 3.77
C CYS A 198 10.71 1.84 2.39
N ALA A 199 9.62 1.16 2.05
CA ALA A 199 9.50 0.48 0.76
C ALA A 199 9.60 1.45 -0.43
N LYS A 200 8.97 2.65 -0.33
CA LYS A 200 9.06 3.67 -1.36
C LYS A 200 10.49 4.17 -1.55
N VAL A 201 11.23 4.40 -0.49
CA VAL A 201 12.64 4.82 -0.56
C VAL A 201 13.49 3.76 -1.25
N MET A 202 13.31 2.48 -0.88
CA MET A 202 14.02 1.38 -1.54
C MET A 202 13.72 1.36 -3.04
N ILE A 203 12.44 1.44 -3.42
CA ILE A 203 12.02 1.46 -4.83
C ILE A 203 12.56 2.71 -5.58
N ASP A 204 12.57 3.87 -4.93
CA ASP A 204 13.08 5.11 -5.52
C ASP A 204 14.61 5.04 -5.82
N ILE A 205 15.34 4.18 -5.11
CA ILE A 205 16.78 3.95 -5.31
C ILE A 205 17.04 2.82 -6.33
N THR A 206 16.31 1.72 -6.23
CA THR A 206 16.56 0.51 -7.03
C THR A 206 15.69 0.41 -8.29
N GLY A 207 14.75 1.35 -8.49
CA GLY A 207 13.73 1.24 -9.52
C GLY A 207 14.29 1.14 -10.94
N ASP A 208 15.32 1.92 -11.25
CA ASP A 208 15.95 1.92 -12.56
C ASP A 208 16.70 0.59 -12.83
N ASP A 209 17.38 0.04 -11.82
CA ASP A 209 18.09 -1.23 -11.91
C ASP A 209 17.10 -2.38 -12.09
N VAL A 210 16.01 -2.40 -11.31
CA VAL A 210 14.94 -3.39 -11.46
C VAL A 210 14.29 -3.28 -12.83
N GLN A 211 14.05 -2.07 -13.32
CA GLN A 211 13.50 -1.88 -14.67
C GLN A 211 14.46 -2.37 -15.74
N ALA A 212 15.74 -2.09 -15.61
CA ALA A 212 16.77 -2.54 -16.55
C ALA A 212 16.88 -4.07 -16.59
N GLU A 213 16.78 -4.74 -15.44
CA GLU A 213 16.83 -6.21 -15.34
C GLU A 213 15.54 -6.86 -15.88
N CYS A 214 14.38 -6.29 -15.58
CA CYS A 214 13.10 -6.85 -16.03
C CYS A 214 12.84 -6.64 -17.52
N LEU A 215 13.34 -5.57 -18.13
CA LEU A 215 13.22 -5.18 -19.54
C LEU A 215 11.95 -5.72 -20.24
N THR A 216 12.16 -6.62 -21.22
CA THR A 216 11.08 -7.17 -22.07
C THR A 216 10.14 -8.13 -21.36
N ASN A 217 10.50 -8.63 -20.18
CA ASN A 217 9.69 -9.58 -19.40
C ASN A 217 8.61 -8.88 -18.57
N GLN A 218 8.74 -7.57 -18.33
CA GLN A 218 7.79 -6.80 -17.51
C GLN A 218 7.50 -5.44 -18.16
N LEU A 219 6.63 -5.43 -19.14
CA LEU A 219 6.28 -4.22 -19.90
C LEU A 219 5.31 -3.28 -19.15
N CYS A 220 4.62 -3.78 -18.13
CA CYS A 220 3.55 -3.03 -17.44
C CYS A 220 3.99 -2.34 -16.16
N SER A 221 5.22 -2.58 -15.68
CA SER A 221 5.73 -2.00 -14.42
C SER A 221 6.90 -1.06 -14.72
N GLY A 222 6.76 0.20 -14.31
CA GLY A 222 7.79 1.22 -14.45
C GLY A 222 7.95 1.81 -15.85
N ILE A 223 7.39 1.22 -16.89
CA ILE A 223 7.47 1.72 -18.28
C ILE A 223 6.26 2.61 -18.57
N LYS A 224 6.54 3.87 -18.94
CA LYS A 224 5.50 4.81 -19.35
C LYS A 224 4.78 4.28 -20.60
N SER A 225 3.45 4.17 -20.53
CA SER A 225 2.61 3.61 -21.60
C SER A 225 2.96 2.15 -21.99
N GLY A 226 3.58 1.39 -21.09
CA GLY A 226 3.96 0.00 -21.36
C GLY A 226 2.75 -0.90 -21.62
N ILE A 227 1.62 -0.69 -20.93
CA ILE A 227 0.37 -1.44 -21.16
C ILE A 227 -0.18 -1.15 -22.57
N GLU A 228 -0.28 0.12 -22.94
CA GLU A 228 -0.76 0.54 -24.26
C GLU A 228 0.16 0.00 -25.37
N GLY A 229 1.47 0.12 -25.17
CA GLY A 229 2.47 -0.43 -26.10
C GLY A 229 2.32 -1.94 -26.27
N SER A 230 2.13 -2.68 -25.19
CA SER A 230 1.91 -4.13 -25.21
C SER A 230 0.64 -4.50 -25.97
N ILE A 231 -0.47 -3.79 -25.73
CA ILE A 231 -1.75 -4.03 -26.43
C ILE A 231 -1.59 -3.80 -27.93
N HIS A 232 -0.91 -2.72 -28.34
CA HIS A 232 -0.66 -2.43 -29.76
C HIS A 232 0.26 -3.46 -30.40
N ALA A 233 1.32 -3.89 -29.69
CA ALA A 233 2.22 -4.92 -30.20
C ALA A 233 1.50 -6.26 -30.40
N PHE A 234 0.72 -6.71 -29.40
CA PHE A 234 -0.07 -7.93 -29.54
C PHE A 234 -1.07 -7.85 -30.68
N ARG A 235 -1.75 -6.71 -30.82
CA ARG A 235 -2.71 -6.52 -31.90
C ARG A 235 -2.02 -6.62 -33.27
N ALA A 236 -0.88 -5.96 -33.47
CA ALA A 236 -0.12 -6.03 -34.72
C ALA A 236 0.34 -7.46 -35.00
N MET A 237 0.85 -8.19 -34.00
CA MET A 237 1.22 -9.60 -34.15
C MET A 237 0.04 -10.48 -34.56
N PHE A 238 -1.15 -10.26 -33.95
CA PHE A 238 -2.36 -11.00 -34.31
C PHE A 238 -2.81 -10.74 -35.74
N ASP A 239 -2.76 -9.48 -36.20
CA ASP A 239 -3.14 -9.07 -37.55
C ASP A 239 -2.19 -9.69 -38.57
N GLU A 240 -0.87 -9.79 -38.25
CA GLU A 240 0.14 -10.36 -39.10
C GLU A 240 0.11 -11.90 -39.15
N LEU A 241 -0.10 -12.54 -38.01
CA LEU A 241 -0.02 -14.01 -37.84
C LEU A 241 -1.39 -14.71 -37.86
N SER A 242 -2.45 -14.00 -38.23
CA SER A 242 -3.83 -14.51 -38.17
C SER A 242 -4.07 -15.80 -38.95
N ASN A 243 -3.27 -16.08 -40.00
CA ASN A 243 -3.41 -17.25 -40.84
C ASN A 243 -2.51 -18.43 -40.43
N ASP A 244 -1.63 -18.25 -39.44
CA ASP A 244 -0.60 -19.24 -39.06
C ASP A 244 -1.01 -20.11 -37.89
N GLY A 245 -2.27 -20.03 -37.44
CA GLY A 245 -2.79 -20.83 -36.30
C GLY A 245 -2.25 -20.42 -34.95
N TRP A 246 -1.78 -19.19 -34.79
CA TRP A 246 -1.33 -18.63 -33.52
C TRP A 246 -2.50 -18.36 -32.57
N GLY A 247 -2.26 -18.55 -31.30
CA GLY A 247 -3.23 -18.26 -30.21
C GLY A 247 -2.59 -17.44 -29.08
N LEU A 248 -3.40 -16.69 -28.36
CA LEU A 248 -3.00 -15.96 -27.14
C LEU A 248 -3.50 -16.71 -25.91
N LEU A 249 -2.59 -17.12 -25.04
CA LEU A 249 -2.92 -17.65 -23.72
C LEU A 249 -2.84 -16.53 -22.68
N LEU A 250 -3.98 -16.19 -22.08
CA LEU A 250 -4.06 -15.27 -20.94
C LEU A 250 -4.16 -16.07 -19.65
N ILE A 251 -3.24 -15.83 -18.72
CA ILE A 251 -3.22 -16.49 -17.42
C ILE A 251 -3.44 -15.42 -16.35
N ASP A 252 -4.51 -15.57 -15.57
CA ASP A 252 -4.80 -14.75 -14.39
C ASP A 252 -4.95 -15.67 -13.17
N ALA A 253 -4.08 -15.52 -12.20
CA ALA A 253 -4.10 -16.34 -11.01
C ALA A 253 -5.05 -15.75 -9.96
N SER A 254 -6.01 -16.57 -9.51
CA SER A 254 -6.99 -16.18 -8.51
C SER A 254 -6.33 -15.98 -7.14
N ASN A 255 -6.63 -14.85 -6.49
CA ASN A 255 -6.19 -14.53 -5.12
C ASN A 255 -4.67 -14.57 -4.90
N THR A 256 -3.88 -14.38 -5.95
CA THR A 256 -2.42 -14.56 -5.95
C THR A 256 -1.72 -13.80 -4.82
N PHE A 257 -2.04 -12.51 -4.65
CA PHE A 257 -1.39 -11.67 -3.63
C PHE A 257 -1.61 -12.10 -2.18
N ASN A 258 -2.70 -12.82 -1.90
CA ASN A 258 -3.01 -13.28 -0.55
C ASN A 258 -2.62 -14.76 -0.35
N SER A 259 -2.19 -15.43 -1.42
CA SER A 259 -1.81 -16.84 -1.41
C SER A 259 -0.29 -17.03 -1.54
N VAL A 260 0.46 -15.94 -1.72
CA VAL A 260 1.92 -15.99 -1.74
C VAL A 260 2.42 -16.29 -0.32
N ASN A 261 3.20 -17.33 -0.20
CA ASN A 261 3.90 -17.66 1.03
C ASN A 261 4.98 -16.62 1.30
N SER A 262 4.98 -16.01 2.46
CA SER A 262 5.94 -14.99 2.90
C SER A 262 6.85 -15.51 4.01
#